data_2db8ee6badcc98c9663ff48439c89e91
#
_entry.id   2db8ee6badcc98c9663ff48439c89e91
#
_cell.length_a   1.000
_cell.length_b   1.000
_cell.length_c   1.000
_cell.angle_alpha   90.00
_cell.angle_beta   90.00
_cell.angle_gamma   90.00
#
_symmetry.space_group_name_H-M   'P 1'
#
loop_
_entity.id
_entity.type
_entity.pdbx_description
1 polymer ?
#
loop_
_entity_poly.entity_id
_entity_poly.type
_entity_poly.pdbx_seq_one_letter_code
_entity_poly.pdbx_strand_id
1 'polypeptide(L)'
;MTAFTLVAPLAVLAVIGPVLGHMIFGMDVEFFGLWRAPIFYAFTHQSLEISMMITALFLDGWVLHMLAPHFHRKISFDRAFSLIVNASIPGFIAWALGLIPILLYFKFVAFAYSFYLLFIGFDSMMERSENAPQNDTKPAFFSATVALILIIHIVLHALVEPMTPSPFFDIAS
;
A
#
# COMPACT_ATOMS: atom_id res chain seq x y z
N MET A 1 16.67 2.34 -13.06
CA MET A 1 16.48 2.11 -11.62
C MET A 1 15.44 1.01 -11.49
N THR A 2 15.73 -0.09 -10.85
CA THR A 2 14.76 -1.20 -10.72
C THR A 2 13.71 -0.83 -9.67
N ALA A 3 12.47 -1.33 -9.79
CA ALA A 3 11.40 -1.07 -8.82
C ALA A 3 11.84 -1.41 -7.39
N PHE A 4 12.63 -2.47 -7.21
CA PHE A 4 13.19 -2.87 -5.92
C PHE A 4 14.07 -1.79 -5.25
N THR A 5 14.84 -1.01 -6.01
CA THR A 5 15.68 0.06 -5.44
C THR A 5 14.88 1.26 -4.96
N LEU A 6 13.62 1.41 -5.40
CA LEU A 6 12.70 2.45 -4.93
C LEU A 6 11.96 2.04 -3.65
N VAL A 7 11.60 0.76 -3.52
CA VAL A 7 10.81 0.28 -2.37
C VAL A 7 11.55 0.49 -1.05
N ALA A 8 12.84 0.18 -0.99
CA ALA A 8 13.61 0.26 0.26
C ALA A 8 13.64 1.68 0.87
N PRO A 9 14.04 2.75 0.16
CA PRO A 9 14.04 4.09 0.76
C PRO A 9 12.64 4.60 1.10
N LEU A 10 11.62 4.26 0.29
CA LEU A 10 10.25 4.63 0.57
C LEU A 10 9.71 3.93 1.83
N ALA A 11 10.03 2.64 2.01
CA ALA A 11 9.66 1.88 3.20
C ALA A 11 10.31 2.47 4.47
N VAL A 12 11.60 2.84 4.40
CA VAL A 12 12.31 3.49 5.52
C VAL A 12 11.63 4.80 5.92
N LEU A 13 11.30 5.65 4.94
CA LEU A 13 10.59 6.92 5.20
C LEU A 13 9.21 6.69 5.79
N ALA A 14 8.49 5.68 5.29
CA ALA A 14 7.16 5.33 5.76
C ALA A 14 7.16 4.72 7.19
N VAL A 15 8.26 4.16 7.67
CA VAL A 15 8.42 3.75 9.08
C VAL A 15 8.76 4.93 9.97
N ILE A 16 9.78 5.72 9.59
CA ILE A 16 10.32 6.79 10.44
C ILE A 16 9.25 7.86 10.72
N GLY A 17 8.49 8.28 9.71
CA GLY A 17 7.48 9.33 9.86
C GLY A 17 6.46 9.03 10.96
N PRO A 18 5.66 7.95 10.86
CA PRO A 18 4.68 7.59 11.87
C PRO A 18 5.30 7.27 13.24
N VAL A 19 6.48 6.61 13.31
CA VAL A 19 7.15 6.35 14.58
C VAL A 19 7.41 7.66 15.33
N LEU A 20 8.01 8.64 14.67
CA LEU A 20 8.23 9.97 15.25
C LEU A 20 6.91 10.68 15.58
N GLY A 21 5.92 10.57 14.71
CA GLY A 21 4.59 11.13 14.92
C GLY A 21 3.92 10.60 16.20
N HIS A 22 3.91 9.29 16.39
CA HIS A 22 3.34 8.65 17.58
C HIS A 22 4.10 9.00 18.87
N MET A 23 5.42 9.21 18.78
CA MET A 23 6.22 9.60 19.95
C MET A 23 6.03 11.07 20.33
N ILE A 24 5.95 11.97 19.35
CA ILE A 24 5.92 13.43 19.57
C ILE A 24 4.50 13.90 19.85
N PHE A 25 3.57 13.56 18.95
CA PHE A 25 2.19 14.03 19.01
C PHE A 25 1.26 13.07 19.75
N GLY A 26 1.64 11.78 19.86
CA GLY A 26 0.79 10.72 20.38
C GLY A 26 -0.20 10.20 19.37
N MET A 27 -0.92 9.16 19.74
CA MET A 27 -2.07 8.61 19.03
C MET A 27 -3.31 8.76 19.89
N ASP A 28 -4.44 9.04 19.26
CA ASP A 28 -5.73 9.06 19.95
C ASP A 28 -6.20 7.60 20.12
N VAL A 29 -6.30 7.17 21.35
CA VAL A 29 -6.79 5.83 21.70
C VAL A 29 -8.22 6.00 22.22
N GLU A 30 -9.18 5.39 21.52
CA GLU A 30 -10.58 5.42 21.91
C GLU A 30 -10.73 5.13 23.41
N PHE A 31 -11.48 5.97 24.12
CA PHE A 31 -11.73 5.92 25.59
C PHE A 31 -10.58 6.37 26.50
N PHE A 32 -9.32 6.45 26.03
CA PHE A 32 -8.16 6.81 26.88
C PHE A 32 -7.54 8.15 26.52
N GLY A 33 -7.96 8.74 25.40
CA GLY A 33 -7.44 10.03 24.93
C GLY A 33 -6.05 9.91 24.29
N LEU A 34 -5.27 10.98 24.36
CA LEU A 34 -3.98 11.08 23.68
C LEU A 34 -2.91 10.26 24.42
N TRP A 35 -2.46 9.18 23.80
CA TRP A 35 -1.41 8.33 24.31
C TRP A 35 -0.13 8.47 23.49
N ARG A 36 1.00 8.66 24.16
CA ARG A 36 2.31 8.68 23.52
C ARG A 36 2.92 7.30 23.55
N ALA A 37 3.06 6.71 22.37
CA ALA A 37 3.58 5.36 22.25
C ALA A 37 5.07 5.28 22.66
N PRO A 38 5.46 4.29 23.49
CA PRO A 38 6.87 3.96 23.69
C PRO A 38 7.54 3.65 22.35
N ILE A 39 8.83 4.00 22.22
CA ILE A 39 9.57 3.82 20.95
C ILE A 39 9.53 2.38 20.44
N PHE A 40 9.63 1.41 21.34
CA PHE A 40 9.60 -0.01 20.98
C PHE A 40 8.24 -0.40 20.38
N TYR A 41 7.15 0.03 21.00
CA TYR A 41 5.79 -0.19 20.48
C TYR A 41 5.61 0.44 19.10
N ALA A 42 5.90 1.75 18.99
CA ALA A 42 5.74 2.47 17.74
C ALA A 42 6.56 1.85 16.60
N PHE A 43 7.81 1.47 16.89
CA PHE A 43 8.69 0.83 15.90
C PHE A 43 8.17 -0.54 15.48
N THR A 44 7.77 -1.40 16.43
CA THR A 44 7.26 -2.75 16.13
C THR A 44 5.97 -2.67 15.30
N HIS A 45 5.03 -1.84 15.71
CA HIS A 45 3.78 -1.62 15.00
C HIS A 45 4.03 -1.15 13.55
N GLN A 46 4.84 -0.11 13.36
CA GLN A 46 5.13 0.41 12.03
C GLN A 46 5.94 -0.56 11.17
N SER A 47 6.81 -1.37 11.77
CA SER A 47 7.57 -2.39 11.04
C SER A 47 6.66 -3.50 10.51
N LEU A 48 5.64 -3.91 11.28
CA LEU A 48 4.62 -4.87 10.83
C LEU A 48 3.79 -4.29 9.69
N GLU A 49 3.31 -3.07 9.82
CA GLU A 49 2.53 -2.36 8.79
C GLU A 49 3.30 -2.25 7.48
N ILE A 50 4.56 -1.84 7.52
CA ILE A 50 5.40 -1.74 6.31
C ILE A 50 5.70 -3.11 5.72
N SER A 51 5.92 -4.13 6.54
CA SER A 51 6.11 -5.50 6.05
C SER A 51 4.87 -5.99 5.32
N MET A 52 3.68 -5.69 5.84
CA MET A 52 2.40 -5.95 5.18
C MET A 52 2.29 -5.20 3.85
N MET A 53 2.61 -3.91 3.83
CA MET A 53 2.56 -3.11 2.59
C MET A 53 3.52 -3.66 1.52
N ILE A 54 4.74 -4.03 1.88
CA ILE A 54 5.71 -4.62 0.95
C ILE A 54 5.18 -5.96 0.41
N THR A 55 4.62 -6.80 1.27
CA THR A 55 3.99 -8.07 0.88
C THR A 55 2.83 -7.82 -0.08
N ALA A 56 1.99 -6.83 0.21
CA ALA A 56 0.89 -6.42 -0.66
C ALA A 56 1.38 -6.03 -2.06
N LEU A 57 2.45 -5.22 -2.18
CA LEU A 57 3.00 -4.83 -3.48
C LEU A 57 3.38 -6.03 -4.35
N PHE A 58 3.97 -7.08 -3.75
CA PHE A 58 4.32 -8.30 -4.47
C PHE A 58 3.06 -9.05 -4.93
N LEU A 59 2.09 -9.20 -4.05
CA LEU A 59 0.83 -9.88 -4.36
C LEU A 59 0.03 -9.11 -5.42
N ASP A 60 -0.04 -7.80 -5.33
CA ASP A 60 -0.72 -6.94 -6.29
C ASP A 60 -0.06 -7.03 -7.68
N GLY A 61 1.28 -7.02 -7.73
CA GLY A 61 2.02 -7.22 -8.97
C GLY A 61 1.79 -8.61 -9.57
N TRP A 62 1.74 -9.63 -8.72
CA TRP A 62 1.45 -11.00 -9.14
C TRP A 62 0.02 -11.15 -9.66
N VAL A 63 -0.97 -10.60 -8.95
CA VAL A 63 -2.37 -10.58 -9.40
C VAL A 63 -2.52 -9.88 -10.73
N LEU A 64 -1.89 -8.71 -10.89
CA LEU A 64 -1.92 -7.97 -12.14
C LEU A 64 -1.35 -8.78 -13.31
N HIS A 65 -0.23 -9.47 -13.08
CA HIS A 65 0.38 -10.37 -14.07
C HIS A 65 -0.54 -11.53 -14.45
N MET A 66 -1.14 -12.19 -13.44
CA MET A 66 -2.02 -13.35 -13.65
C MET A 66 -3.37 -12.98 -14.27
N LEU A 67 -3.87 -11.79 -14.00
CA LEU A 67 -5.16 -11.32 -14.49
C LEU A 67 -5.10 -10.82 -15.94
N ALA A 68 -3.97 -10.25 -16.36
CA ALA A 68 -3.81 -9.62 -17.66
C ALA A 68 -4.21 -10.52 -18.85
N PRO A 69 -3.84 -11.81 -18.93
CA PRO A 69 -4.23 -12.67 -20.04
C PRO A 69 -5.75 -12.85 -20.20
N HIS A 70 -6.51 -12.85 -19.08
CA HIS A 70 -7.97 -12.99 -19.10
C HIS A 70 -8.68 -11.79 -19.77
N PHE A 71 -7.99 -10.65 -19.84
CA PHE A 71 -8.46 -9.44 -20.52
C PHE A 71 -7.73 -9.15 -21.82
N HIS A 72 -7.16 -10.18 -22.45
CA HIS A 72 -6.40 -10.07 -23.70
C HIS A 72 -5.24 -9.07 -23.64
N ARG A 73 -4.58 -8.99 -22.48
CA ARG A 73 -3.40 -8.15 -22.24
C ARG A 73 -2.20 -9.01 -21.90
N LYS A 74 -1.01 -8.51 -22.19
CA LYS A 74 0.26 -9.18 -21.86
C LYS A 74 1.13 -8.23 -21.05
N ILE A 75 1.63 -8.72 -19.94
CA ILE A 75 2.60 -8.02 -19.10
C ILE A 75 3.48 -9.05 -18.40
N SER A 76 4.78 -8.82 -18.33
CA SER A 76 5.67 -9.63 -17.49
C SER A 76 5.50 -9.26 -16.01
N PHE A 77 5.84 -10.18 -15.11
CA PHE A 77 5.77 -9.90 -13.66
C PHE A 77 6.60 -8.66 -13.28
N ASP A 78 7.82 -8.50 -13.82
CA ASP A 78 8.68 -7.36 -13.51
C ASP A 78 8.04 -6.02 -13.91
N ARG A 79 7.37 -5.97 -15.06
CA ARG A 79 6.65 -4.78 -15.51
C ARG A 79 5.39 -4.53 -14.66
N ALA A 80 4.64 -5.60 -14.32
CA ALA A 80 3.47 -5.51 -13.45
C ALA A 80 3.86 -5.00 -12.05
N PHE A 81 4.90 -5.59 -11.46
CA PHE A 81 5.43 -5.15 -10.17
C PHE A 81 5.94 -3.71 -10.22
N SER A 82 6.68 -3.35 -11.28
CA SER A 82 7.14 -1.97 -11.49
C SER A 82 5.98 -0.98 -11.58
N LEU A 83 4.90 -1.34 -12.28
CA LEU A 83 3.70 -0.51 -12.37
C LEU A 83 3.04 -0.31 -11.01
N ILE A 84 2.85 -1.38 -10.24
CA ILE A 84 2.28 -1.31 -8.89
C ILE A 84 3.14 -0.44 -7.97
N VAL A 85 4.46 -0.66 -7.94
CA VAL A 85 5.38 0.14 -7.11
C VAL A 85 5.32 1.63 -7.47
N ASN A 86 5.39 1.96 -8.76
CA ASN A 86 5.31 3.37 -9.19
C ASN A 86 3.95 4.00 -8.88
N ALA A 87 2.86 3.27 -9.05
CA ALA A 87 1.53 3.74 -8.70
C ALA A 87 1.36 3.93 -7.18
N SER A 88 2.09 3.20 -6.34
CA SER A 88 2.01 3.27 -4.88
C SER A 88 2.87 4.38 -4.26
N ILE A 89 3.77 5.03 -5.01
CA ILE A 89 4.63 6.10 -4.50
C ILE A 89 3.85 7.18 -3.72
N PRO A 90 2.72 7.73 -4.24
CA PRO A 90 1.94 8.72 -3.50
C PRO A 90 1.46 8.21 -2.14
N GLY A 91 1.07 6.94 -2.06
CA GLY A 91 0.66 6.28 -0.83
C GLY A 91 1.79 6.22 0.20
N PHE A 92 3.01 5.81 -0.20
CA PHE A 92 4.18 5.81 0.69
C PHE A 92 4.54 7.21 1.19
N ILE A 93 4.47 8.23 0.32
CA ILE A 93 4.72 9.62 0.71
C ILE A 93 3.68 10.08 1.73
N ALA A 94 2.39 9.79 1.49
CA ALA A 94 1.33 10.14 2.42
C ALA A 94 1.47 9.41 3.76
N TRP A 95 1.98 8.17 3.75
CA TRP A 95 2.27 7.43 4.97
C TRP A 95 3.43 8.06 5.75
N ALA A 96 4.50 8.47 5.07
CA ALA A 96 5.62 9.19 5.68
C ALA A 96 5.20 10.53 6.31
N LEU A 97 4.18 11.21 5.75
CA LEU A 97 3.56 12.41 6.32
C LEU A 97 2.75 12.15 7.59
N GLY A 98 2.57 10.89 7.99
CA GLY A 98 1.97 10.49 9.27
C GLY A 98 2.74 10.99 10.51
N LEU A 99 3.92 11.63 10.33
CA LEU A 99 4.58 12.45 11.33
C LEU A 99 3.62 13.49 11.95
N ILE A 100 2.74 14.08 11.13
CA ILE A 100 1.76 15.07 11.58
C ILE A 100 0.35 14.46 11.47
N PRO A 101 -0.35 14.19 12.58
CA PRO A 101 -1.62 13.43 12.57
C PRO A 101 -2.69 14.00 11.63
N ILE A 102 -2.82 15.33 11.54
CA ILE A 102 -3.80 15.95 10.64
C ILE A 102 -3.54 15.64 9.16
N LEU A 103 -2.28 15.36 8.78
CA LEU A 103 -1.90 15.02 7.42
C LEU A 103 -2.30 13.59 7.03
N LEU A 104 -2.70 12.75 7.99
CA LEU A 104 -3.22 11.40 7.71
C LEU A 104 -4.44 11.41 6.78
N TYR A 105 -5.22 12.48 6.76
CA TYR A 105 -6.33 12.62 5.82
C TYR A 105 -5.87 12.71 4.36
N PHE A 106 -4.64 13.18 4.10
CA PHE A 106 -4.07 13.20 2.76
C PHE A 106 -3.82 11.80 2.18
N LYS A 107 -3.77 10.77 3.02
CA LYS A 107 -3.66 9.38 2.55
C LYS A 107 -4.80 9.00 1.61
N PHE A 108 -6.02 9.47 1.85
CA PHE A 108 -7.16 9.16 0.97
C PHE A 108 -6.97 9.78 -0.43
N VAL A 109 -6.47 11.02 -0.50
CA VAL A 109 -6.15 11.68 -1.77
C VAL A 109 -5.01 10.95 -2.48
N ALA A 110 -3.98 10.55 -1.73
CA ALA A 110 -2.84 9.81 -2.27
C ALA A 110 -3.26 8.43 -2.81
N PHE A 111 -4.14 7.71 -2.10
CA PHE A 111 -4.68 6.44 -2.60
C PHE A 111 -5.52 6.62 -3.86
N ALA A 112 -6.41 7.60 -3.90
CA ALA A 112 -7.18 7.91 -5.11
C ALA A 112 -6.25 8.22 -6.29
N TYR A 113 -5.19 8.98 -6.05
CA TYR A 113 -4.19 9.30 -7.06
C TYR A 113 -3.37 8.06 -7.48
N SER A 114 -3.06 7.16 -6.55
CA SER A 114 -2.40 5.88 -6.85
C SER A 114 -3.25 5.03 -7.81
N PHE A 115 -4.55 4.93 -7.60
CA PHE A 115 -5.44 4.23 -8.54
C PHE A 115 -5.52 4.92 -9.90
N TYR A 116 -5.51 6.24 -9.95
CA TYR A 116 -5.43 6.98 -11.20
C TYR A 116 -4.12 6.67 -11.94
N LEU A 117 -2.97 6.67 -11.26
CA LEU A 117 -1.68 6.31 -11.85
C LEU A 117 -1.68 4.87 -12.36
N LEU A 118 -2.28 3.93 -11.62
CA LEU A 118 -2.43 2.55 -12.05
C LEU A 118 -3.25 2.47 -13.34
N PHE A 119 -4.37 3.21 -13.42
CA PHE A 119 -5.24 3.23 -14.59
C PHE A 119 -4.55 3.75 -15.85
N ILE A 120 -3.81 4.87 -15.76
CA ILE A 120 -3.07 5.41 -16.91
C ILE A 120 -1.86 4.53 -17.27
N GLY A 121 -1.22 3.93 -16.27
CA GLY A 121 -0.05 3.07 -16.43
C GLY A 121 -0.35 1.79 -17.21
N PHE A 122 -1.60 1.32 -17.22
CA PHE A 122 -1.99 0.14 -18.02
C PHE A 122 -1.67 0.29 -19.49
N ASP A 123 -1.93 1.46 -20.09
CA ASP A 123 -1.71 1.66 -21.52
C ASP A 123 -0.23 1.81 -21.86
N SER A 124 0.58 2.27 -20.91
CA SER A 124 2.01 2.48 -21.14
C SER A 124 2.86 1.22 -20.93
N MET A 125 2.39 0.26 -20.11
CA MET A 125 3.18 -0.90 -19.70
C MET A 125 2.64 -2.23 -20.18
N MET A 126 1.39 -2.29 -20.69
CA MET A 126 0.76 -3.51 -21.16
C MET A 126 0.58 -3.53 -22.65
N GLU A 127 0.92 -4.64 -23.24
CA GLU A 127 0.68 -4.90 -24.66
C GLU A 127 -0.72 -5.51 -24.83
N ARG A 128 -1.49 -5.00 -25.80
CA ARG A 128 -2.76 -5.58 -26.19
C ARG A 128 -2.49 -6.80 -27.06
N SER A 129 -3.20 -7.91 -26.83
CA SER A 129 -3.12 -9.09 -27.68
C SER A 129 -3.67 -8.77 -29.08
N GLU A 130 -3.07 -9.31 -30.12
CA GLU A 130 -3.52 -9.14 -31.53
C GLU A 130 -4.96 -9.65 -31.74
N ASN A 131 -5.37 -10.66 -30.95
CA ASN A 131 -6.71 -11.24 -31.00
C ASN A 131 -7.69 -10.59 -30.02
N ALA A 132 -7.35 -9.41 -29.48
CA ALA A 132 -8.24 -8.74 -28.53
C ALA A 132 -9.52 -8.24 -29.21
N PRO A 133 -10.71 -8.41 -28.60
CA PRO A 133 -11.95 -7.88 -29.11
C PRO A 133 -11.84 -6.37 -29.30
N GLN A 134 -12.61 -5.82 -30.28
CA GLN A 134 -12.59 -4.37 -30.55
C GLN A 134 -13.08 -3.54 -29.35
N ASN A 135 -13.93 -4.12 -28.51
CA ASN A 135 -14.41 -3.45 -27.30
C ASN A 135 -13.26 -3.24 -26.30
N ASP A 136 -13.23 -2.06 -25.73
CA ASP A 136 -12.22 -1.73 -24.71
C ASP A 136 -12.50 -2.50 -23.42
N THR A 137 -11.62 -3.44 -23.09
CA THR A 137 -11.66 -4.22 -21.86
C THR A 137 -10.97 -3.55 -20.68
N LYS A 138 -10.36 -2.37 -20.88
CA LYS A 138 -9.58 -1.66 -19.86
C LYS A 138 -10.37 -1.32 -18.61
N PRO A 139 -11.61 -0.78 -18.69
CA PRO A 139 -12.37 -0.48 -17.47
C PRO A 139 -12.69 -1.73 -16.65
N ALA A 140 -13.09 -2.83 -17.31
CA ALA A 140 -13.37 -4.10 -16.64
C ALA A 140 -12.10 -4.70 -16.00
N PHE A 141 -10.99 -4.67 -16.71
CA PHE A 141 -9.69 -5.12 -16.19
C PHE A 141 -9.25 -4.28 -14.99
N PHE A 142 -9.38 -2.95 -15.06
CA PHE A 142 -9.08 -2.06 -13.95
C PHE A 142 -9.94 -2.36 -12.73
N SER A 143 -11.26 -2.47 -12.91
CA SER A 143 -12.20 -2.77 -11.82
C SER A 143 -11.89 -4.11 -11.15
N ALA A 144 -11.62 -5.17 -11.94
CA ALA A 144 -11.25 -6.48 -11.42
C ALA A 144 -9.91 -6.42 -10.64
N THR A 145 -8.92 -5.70 -11.17
CA THR A 145 -7.61 -5.51 -10.52
C THR A 145 -7.78 -4.78 -9.19
N VAL A 146 -8.50 -3.66 -9.17
CA VAL A 146 -8.74 -2.88 -7.94
C VAL A 146 -9.50 -3.71 -6.90
N ALA A 147 -10.52 -4.46 -7.31
CA ALA A 147 -11.27 -5.33 -6.40
C ALA A 147 -10.37 -6.37 -5.74
N LEU A 148 -9.49 -7.04 -6.50
CA LEU A 148 -8.56 -8.02 -5.96
C LEU A 148 -7.49 -7.38 -5.07
N ILE A 149 -6.95 -6.23 -5.43
CA ILE A 149 -6.04 -5.45 -4.59
C ILE A 149 -6.71 -5.14 -3.25
N LEU A 150 -7.93 -4.62 -3.25
CA LEU A 150 -8.67 -4.32 -2.01
C LEU A 150 -8.89 -5.57 -1.15
N ILE A 151 -9.25 -6.71 -1.76
CA ILE A 151 -9.40 -7.99 -1.04
C ILE A 151 -8.08 -8.41 -0.39
N ILE A 152 -6.96 -8.33 -1.12
CA ILE A 152 -5.63 -8.64 -0.60
C ILE A 152 -5.31 -7.77 0.62
N HIS A 153 -5.52 -6.46 0.51
CA HIS A 153 -5.24 -5.54 1.61
C HIS A 153 -6.12 -5.81 2.84
N ILE A 154 -7.41 -6.09 2.64
CA ILE A 154 -8.33 -6.45 3.74
C ILE A 154 -7.85 -7.75 4.43
N VAL A 155 -7.51 -8.77 3.65
CA VAL A 155 -7.02 -10.05 4.19
C VAL A 155 -5.70 -9.88 4.94
N LEU A 156 -4.74 -9.17 4.35
CA LEU A 156 -3.45 -8.92 5.00
C LEU A 156 -3.62 -8.13 6.30
N HIS A 157 -4.48 -7.10 6.30
CA HIS A 157 -4.78 -6.32 7.50
C HIS A 157 -5.38 -7.22 8.59
N ALA A 158 -6.38 -8.04 8.26
CA ALA A 158 -7.00 -8.96 9.21
C ALA A 158 -6.04 -10.02 9.77
N LEU A 159 -4.98 -10.38 9.02
CA LEU A 159 -3.94 -11.30 9.48
C LEU A 159 -2.90 -10.61 10.38
N VAL A 160 -2.59 -9.35 10.12
CA VAL A 160 -1.53 -8.60 10.84
C VAL A 160 -2.06 -7.92 12.08
N GLU A 161 -3.31 -7.47 12.09
CA GLU A 161 -3.94 -6.77 13.22
C GLU A 161 -3.81 -7.55 14.55
N PRO A 162 -4.04 -8.88 14.64
CA PRO A 162 -3.83 -9.62 15.87
C PRO A 162 -2.37 -9.73 16.31
N MET A 163 -1.43 -9.47 15.39
CA MET A 163 0.02 -9.54 15.69
C MET A 163 0.57 -8.19 16.17
N THR A 164 -0.20 -7.11 16.03
CA THR A 164 0.20 -5.80 16.54
C THR A 164 0.09 -5.79 18.06
N PRO A 165 1.12 -5.27 18.77
CA PRO A 165 1.06 -5.13 20.20
C PRO A 165 -0.16 -4.29 20.62
N SER A 166 -0.91 -4.75 21.61
CA SER A 166 -2.01 -3.96 22.15
C SER A 166 -1.46 -2.86 23.06
N PRO A 167 -1.90 -1.60 22.90
CA PRO A 167 -1.48 -0.52 23.80
C PRO A 167 -1.89 -0.75 25.28
N PHE A 168 -2.78 -1.72 25.51
CA PHE A 168 -3.33 -1.99 26.85
C PHE A 168 -2.46 -2.89 27.73
N PHE A 169 -1.53 -3.65 27.15
CA PHE A 169 -0.69 -4.55 27.95
C PHE A 169 0.39 -3.81 28.74
N ASP A 170 0.83 -2.62 28.31
CA ASP A 170 1.84 -1.83 29.03
C ASP A 170 1.26 -0.96 30.16
N ILE A 171 -0.06 -0.86 30.29
CA ILE A 171 -0.73 -0.07 31.35
C ILE A 171 -0.93 -0.91 32.64
N ALA A 172 -0.83 -2.24 32.53
CA ALA A 172 -1.08 -3.17 33.62
C ALA A 172 0.21 -3.68 34.31
N SER A 173 1.38 -3.28 33.87
CA SER A 173 2.70 -3.57 34.47
C SER A 173 3.32 -2.34 35.09
#